data_6b2e3b147d1c9449a09144b28348cb94
#
_entry.id   6b2e3b147d1c9449a09144b28348cb94
#
_cell.length_a   1.000
_cell.length_b   1.000
_cell.length_c   1.000
_cell.angle_alpha   90.00
_cell.angle_beta   90.00
_cell.angle_gamma   90.00
#
_symmetry.space_group_name_H-M   'P 1'
#
loop_
_entity.id
_entity.type
_entity.pdbx_description
1 polymer ?
#
loop_
_entity_poly.entity_id
_entity_poly.type
_entity_poly.pdbx_seq_one_letter_code
_entity_poly.pdbx_strand_id
1 'polypeptide(L)'
;VKSKEINLGLDLKGGMNVTMEISLAELVKSLAGNPTDANFNKAVQNAQIQLNAGGKDYIKIFVDEFEKLSPGVKLADYFSNQDNASQLKPSASNGEVESFLEKEATSAIDRSFTVLRSRIDGFGVVSPNMQKQEGSNRILIEMPGVQDKERIAKLLQGSAELQFWQVYQVQEVAPLLENINKTLASTLKTEAPATTTDTAAKAGSKLAGLENATKDSTDKGKLAGLAKKDSTAVKAELAKSNPLYAVLSLPIYQGENGQQQLMPGAVVGMSLQKDTAKVNSYLKLPEVAAAIPSTMKFMWSVKPREGSKVFELYAIKVTSADGKPDLGGDAISDSRADFDQKGKPEVTMYMTSEGAAKWKKITAEAAADANNKKSIAIVLDNMVYSAPTVQNEIGGGVSSITGNFTQADTKDLSNILKAGKLPAPARIAGSYVVGPTLGAQAIHDGLISFVIAFIVILIFMALYYHRAGWVANFALLINLFFIIGILVSLGAVLTLPGIAGIVLTIGLSVDANILIFERVREELALGKNIPTAIREGFKHAMPSILDANITVFILGAILYAFGSGPVQGFATTLCIGILSSLFAAVAISRVVFEAMLDRKMEITFDNTFTRNAFKNLAFNFVGRRKIYYIIS
;
A
#
# COMPACT_ATOMS: atom_id res chain seq x y z
N VAL A 1 5.48 24.12 -14.41
CA VAL A 1 5.22 23.47 -15.72
C VAL A 1 4.90 21.99 -15.51
N LYS A 2 5.64 21.25 -14.67
CA LYS A 2 5.37 19.81 -14.39
C LYS A 2 3.98 19.50 -13.80
N SER A 3 3.30 20.46 -13.18
CA SER A 3 1.96 20.27 -12.62
C SER A 3 0.82 20.29 -13.63
N LYS A 4 1.11 20.45 -14.93
CA LYS A 4 0.14 20.54 -16.03
C LYS A 4 0.40 19.51 -17.14
N GLU A 5 1.06 18.42 -16.81
CA GLU A 5 1.22 17.28 -17.72
C GLU A 5 0.01 16.33 -17.61
N ILE A 6 -0.28 15.57 -18.69
CA ILE A 6 -1.30 14.53 -18.68
C ILE A 6 -0.83 13.39 -17.77
N ASN A 7 -1.61 13.07 -16.76
CA ASN A 7 -1.35 11.94 -15.89
C ASN A 7 -1.64 10.64 -16.63
N LEU A 8 -0.63 9.78 -16.78
CA LEU A 8 -0.77 8.47 -17.41
C LEU A 8 -1.11 7.41 -16.37
N GLY A 9 -2.09 6.57 -16.66
CA GLY A 9 -2.51 5.46 -15.81
C GLY A 9 -1.49 4.31 -15.75
N LEU A 10 -1.80 3.33 -14.91
CA LEU A 10 -0.99 2.14 -14.69
C LEU A 10 -0.74 1.35 -16.00
N ASP A 11 -1.77 1.25 -16.84
CA ASP A 11 -1.73 0.51 -18.10
C ASP A 11 -0.76 1.12 -19.12
N LEU A 12 -0.54 2.43 -19.03
CA LEU A 12 0.30 3.18 -19.98
C LEU A 12 1.72 3.39 -19.45
N LYS A 13 1.89 3.66 -18.15
CA LYS A 13 3.19 3.95 -17.55
C LYS A 13 3.86 2.72 -16.95
N GLY A 14 3.13 1.63 -16.83
CA GLY A 14 3.51 0.50 -15.99
C GLY A 14 3.43 0.86 -14.51
N GLY A 15 3.77 -0.06 -13.64
CA GLY A 15 3.76 0.18 -12.21
C GLY A 15 3.11 -0.96 -11.43
N MET A 16 2.53 -0.65 -10.27
CA MET A 16 1.98 -1.63 -9.33
C MET A 16 0.55 -1.28 -8.96
N ASN A 17 -0.32 -2.31 -8.95
CA ASN A 17 -1.63 -2.26 -8.32
C ASN A 17 -1.60 -3.12 -7.07
N VAL A 18 -2.13 -2.60 -5.97
CA VAL A 18 -2.19 -3.27 -4.68
C VAL A 18 -3.59 -3.15 -4.10
N THR A 19 -4.17 -4.27 -3.70
CA THR A 19 -5.39 -4.30 -2.89
C THR A 19 -4.96 -4.48 -1.43
N MET A 20 -5.12 -3.43 -0.64
CA MET A 20 -4.89 -3.46 0.81
C MET A 20 -6.18 -3.88 1.51
N GLU A 21 -6.09 -4.81 2.45
CA GLU A 21 -7.19 -5.25 3.31
C GLU A 21 -6.89 -4.85 4.76
N ILE A 22 -7.80 -4.09 5.35
CA ILE A 22 -7.71 -3.66 6.75
C ILE A 22 -8.24 -4.78 7.64
N SER A 23 -7.47 -5.19 8.65
CA SER A 23 -7.85 -6.29 9.54
C SER A 23 -8.91 -5.85 10.54
N LEU A 24 -10.18 -6.13 10.24
CA LEU A 24 -11.27 -5.89 11.19
C LEU A 24 -11.19 -6.82 12.40
N ALA A 25 -10.61 -8.01 12.26
CA ALA A 25 -10.36 -8.93 13.35
C ALA A 25 -9.44 -8.33 14.43
N GLU A 26 -8.33 -7.72 14.01
CA GLU A 26 -7.40 -7.07 14.94
C GLU A 26 -7.97 -5.75 15.48
N LEU A 27 -8.80 -5.04 14.71
CA LEU A 27 -9.52 -3.86 15.18
C LEU A 27 -10.47 -4.24 16.34
N VAL A 28 -11.29 -5.28 16.16
CA VAL A 28 -12.24 -5.76 17.17
C VAL A 28 -11.50 -6.18 18.45
N LYS A 29 -10.39 -6.92 18.33
CA LYS A 29 -9.56 -7.29 19.48
C LYS A 29 -8.98 -6.06 20.19
N SER A 30 -8.46 -5.10 19.43
CA SER A 30 -7.87 -3.87 19.99
C SER A 30 -8.91 -3.03 20.73
N LEU A 31 -10.10 -2.86 20.17
CA LEU A 31 -11.21 -2.13 20.82
C LEU A 31 -11.69 -2.82 22.10
N ALA A 32 -11.61 -4.14 22.17
CA ALA A 32 -11.92 -4.93 23.37
C ALA A 32 -10.77 -5.00 24.39
N GLY A 33 -9.63 -4.33 24.15
CA GLY A 33 -8.46 -4.37 25.02
C GLY A 33 -7.67 -5.69 24.95
N ASN A 34 -7.72 -6.41 23.84
CA ASN A 34 -7.03 -7.69 23.60
C ASN A 34 -7.37 -8.78 24.64
N PRO A 35 -8.65 -9.16 24.79
CA PRO A 35 -9.07 -10.13 25.78
C PRO A 35 -8.43 -11.51 25.54
N THR A 36 -8.09 -12.18 26.63
CA THR A 36 -7.53 -13.54 26.61
C THR A 36 -8.61 -14.63 26.59
N ASP A 37 -9.88 -14.25 26.62
CA ASP A 37 -11.02 -15.17 26.60
C ASP A 37 -11.02 -16.06 25.36
N ALA A 38 -11.16 -17.38 25.58
CA ALA A 38 -11.07 -18.38 24.52
C ALA A 38 -12.26 -18.31 23.56
N ASN A 39 -13.48 -18.05 24.06
CA ASN A 39 -14.68 -17.97 23.23
C ASN A 39 -14.69 -16.71 22.39
N PHE A 40 -14.26 -15.57 22.96
CA PHE A 40 -14.09 -14.32 22.22
C PHE A 40 -13.10 -14.50 21.05
N ASN A 41 -11.93 -15.04 21.32
CA ASN A 41 -10.91 -15.27 20.29
C ASN A 41 -11.37 -16.28 19.22
N LYS A 42 -12.14 -17.30 19.61
CA LYS A 42 -12.73 -18.26 18.68
C LYS A 42 -13.82 -17.62 17.81
N ALA A 43 -14.65 -16.72 18.36
CA ALA A 43 -15.63 -15.95 17.58
C ALA A 43 -14.95 -15.08 16.54
N VAL A 44 -13.87 -14.38 16.90
CA VAL A 44 -13.06 -13.58 15.97
C VAL A 44 -12.48 -14.45 14.83
N GLN A 45 -11.96 -15.64 15.14
CA GLN A 45 -11.43 -16.55 14.12
C GLN A 45 -12.52 -17.10 13.20
N ASN A 46 -13.64 -17.55 13.76
CA ASN A 46 -14.77 -18.05 12.99
C ASN A 46 -15.32 -16.99 12.03
N ALA A 47 -15.45 -15.74 12.51
CA ALA A 47 -15.88 -14.62 11.68
C ALA A 47 -14.92 -14.38 10.49
N GLN A 48 -13.61 -14.48 10.72
CA GLN A 48 -12.63 -14.34 9.64
C GLN A 48 -12.71 -15.49 8.62
N ILE A 49 -12.95 -16.71 9.08
CA ILE A 49 -13.12 -17.89 8.18
C ILE A 49 -14.38 -17.71 7.33
N GLN A 50 -15.50 -17.29 7.93
CA GLN A 50 -16.75 -17.07 7.20
C GLN A 50 -16.67 -15.90 6.23
N LEU A 51 -15.99 -14.81 6.59
CA LEU A 51 -15.72 -13.71 5.68
C LEU A 51 -14.93 -14.18 4.44
N ASN A 52 -13.88 -14.98 4.66
CA ASN A 52 -13.07 -15.54 3.58
C ASN A 52 -13.85 -16.54 2.70
N ALA A 53 -14.89 -17.18 3.24
CA ALA A 53 -15.79 -18.08 2.51
C ALA A 53 -16.91 -17.34 1.72
N GLY A 54 -16.89 -16.00 1.69
CA GLY A 54 -17.83 -15.19 0.91
C GLY A 54 -18.86 -14.43 1.75
N GLY A 55 -18.70 -14.38 3.07
CA GLY A 55 -19.48 -13.50 3.95
C GLY A 55 -19.25 -12.03 3.60
N LYS A 56 -20.28 -11.19 3.82
CA LYS A 56 -20.20 -9.77 3.41
C LYS A 56 -19.95 -8.81 4.55
N ASP A 57 -20.32 -9.16 5.76
CA ASP A 57 -20.24 -8.26 6.92
C ASP A 57 -19.52 -8.95 8.09
N TYR A 58 -18.27 -8.54 8.30
CA TYR A 58 -17.44 -9.10 9.35
C TYR A 58 -18.01 -8.85 10.75
N ILE A 59 -18.49 -7.63 11.03
CA ILE A 59 -18.94 -7.25 12.38
C ILE A 59 -20.18 -8.06 12.77
N LYS A 60 -21.15 -8.14 11.86
CA LYS A 60 -22.35 -8.95 12.08
C LYS A 60 -22.02 -10.43 12.29
N ILE A 61 -21.15 -10.99 11.43
CA ILE A 61 -20.72 -12.39 11.57
C ILE A 61 -20.03 -12.62 12.93
N PHE A 62 -19.20 -11.69 13.38
CA PHE A 62 -18.53 -11.77 14.66
C PHE A 62 -19.52 -11.76 15.84
N VAL A 63 -20.51 -10.86 15.82
CA VAL A 63 -21.56 -10.78 16.86
C VAL A 63 -22.36 -12.07 16.91
N ASP A 64 -22.82 -12.57 15.75
CA ASP A 64 -23.57 -13.82 15.64
C ASP A 64 -22.77 -15.03 16.17
N GLU A 65 -21.48 -15.11 15.85
CA GLU A 65 -20.59 -16.19 16.33
C GLU A 65 -20.30 -16.09 17.83
N PHE A 66 -20.14 -14.87 18.34
CA PHE A 66 -19.94 -14.65 19.76
C PHE A 66 -21.18 -15.06 20.57
N GLU A 67 -22.39 -14.69 20.14
CA GLU A 67 -23.64 -15.07 20.78
C GLU A 67 -23.86 -16.59 20.81
N LYS A 68 -23.46 -17.30 19.73
CA LYS A 68 -23.49 -18.77 19.69
C LYS A 68 -22.51 -19.43 20.67
N LEU A 69 -21.30 -18.88 20.82
CA LEU A 69 -20.25 -19.44 21.66
C LEU A 69 -20.37 -19.07 23.15
N SER A 70 -21.02 -17.93 23.44
CA SER A 70 -21.17 -17.41 24.80
C SER A 70 -22.61 -16.92 25.05
N PRO A 71 -23.61 -17.81 25.06
CA PRO A 71 -25.01 -17.43 25.29
C PRO A 71 -25.20 -16.72 26.63
N GLY A 72 -25.81 -15.53 26.60
CA GLY A 72 -26.09 -14.73 27.79
C GLY A 72 -24.97 -13.84 28.31
N VAL A 73 -23.78 -13.88 27.71
CA VAL A 73 -22.70 -12.94 27.98
C VAL A 73 -22.88 -11.67 27.13
N LYS A 74 -22.73 -10.51 27.73
CA LYS A 74 -22.88 -9.23 27.03
C LYS A 74 -21.57 -8.85 26.36
N LEU A 75 -21.62 -8.48 25.09
CA LEU A 75 -20.48 -7.89 24.38
C LEU A 75 -20.00 -6.59 25.04
N ALA A 76 -20.90 -5.84 25.67
CA ALA A 76 -20.57 -4.62 26.41
C ALA A 76 -19.50 -4.85 27.49
N ASP A 77 -19.43 -6.05 28.10
CA ASP A 77 -18.41 -6.39 29.11
C ASP A 77 -16.98 -6.34 28.59
N TYR A 78 -16.79 -6.54 27.25
CA TYR A 78 -15.50 -6.46 26.60
C TYR A 78 -15.23 -5.07 26.01
N PHE A 79 -16.25 -4.38 25.51
CA PHE A 79 -16.08 -3.13 24.76
C PHE A 79 -16.31 -1.85 25.59
N SER A 80 -16.97 -1.92 26.74
CA SER A 80 -17.15 -0.78 27.64
C SER A 80 -15.93 -0.55 28.53
N ASN A 81 -14.78 -0.37 27.92
CA ASN A 81 -13.53 -0.06 28.62
C ASN A 81 -13.33 1.47 28.72
N GLN A 82 -12.27 1.90 29.41
CA GLN A 82 -11.98 3.31 29.67
C GLN A 82 -11.85 4.14 28.36
N ASP A 83 -11.34 3.55 27.30
CA ASP A 83 -11.11 4.22 26.01
C ASP A 83 -12.45 4.45 25.26
N ASN A 84 -13.43 3.56 25.45
CA ASN A 84 -14.73 3.59 24.76
C ASN A 84 -15.88 4.12 25.64
N ALA A 85 -15.62 4.47 26.88
CA ALA A 85 -16.65 4.85 27.89
C ALA A 85 -17.52 6.05 27.48
N SER A 86 -16.99 6.94 26.62
CA SER A 86 -17.73 8.09 26.09
C SER A 86 -18.77 7.71 25.03
N GLN A 87 -18.60 6.57 24.37
CA GLN A 87 -19.41 6.13 23.23
C GLN A 87 -20.29 4.92 23.57
N LEU A 88 -19.85 4.07 24.49
CA LEU A 88 -20.52 2.82 24.82
C LEU A 88 -20.71 2.66 26.35
N LYS A 89 -21.96 2.52 26.79
CA LYS A 89 -22.31 2.30 28.22
C LYS A 89 -22.13 0.82 28.59
N PRO A 90 -21.80 0.50 29.86
CA PRO A 90 -21.72 -0.89 30.32
C PRO A 90 -23.05 -1.66 30.23
N SER A 91 -24.17 -0.95 30.16
CA SER A 91 -25.52 -1.53 30.03
C SER A 91 -25.96 -1.75 28.58
N ALA A 92 -25.09 -1.45 27.58
CA ALA A 92 -25.45 -1.53 26.19
C ALA A 92 -25.81 -2.97 25.76
N SER A 93 -26.77 -3.07 24.86
CA SER A 93 -27.17 -4.32 24.23
C SER A 93 -26.16 -4.75 23.17
N ASN A 94 -26.15 -6.03 22.77
CA ASN A 94 -25.26 -6.51 21.71
C ASN A 94 -25.49 -5.79 20.38
N GLY A 95 -26.75 -5.39 20.05
CA GLY A 95 -27.04 -4.59 18.86
C GLY A 95 -26.48 -3.16 18.92
N GLU A 96 -26.42 -2.54 20.12
CA GLU A 96 -25.75 -1.25 20.27
C GLU A 96 -24.23 -1.38 20.15
N VAL A 97 -23.66 -2.49 20.63
CA VAL A 97 -22.23 -2.81 20.43
C VAL A 97 -21.94 -3.07 18.95
N GLU A 98 -22.80 -3.81 18.26
CA GLU A 98 -22.70 -4.05 16.80
C GLU A 98 -22.63 -2.72 16.04
N SER A 99 -23.61 -1.83 16.29
CA SER A 99 -23.63 -0.50 15.65
C SER A 99 -22.40 0.36 15.99
N PHE A 100 -21.90 0.27 17.22
CA PHE A 100 -20.65 0.92 17.61
C PHE A 100 -19.46 0.37 16.82
N LEU A 101 -19.34 -0.96 16.72
CA LEU A 101 -18.24 -1.61 15.98
C LEU A 101 -18.29 -1.32 14.47
N GLU A 102 -19.47 -1.28 13.86
CA GLU A 102 -19.64 -0.89 12.45
C GLU A 102 -19.15 0.55 12.20
N LYS A 103 -19.51 1.47 13.10
CA LYS A 103 -19.07 2.86 13.02
C LYS A 103 -17.56 2.98 13.19
N GLU A 104 -16.96 2.28 14.16
CA GLU A 104 -15.52 2.26 14.36
C GLU A 104 -14.77 1.57 13.21
N ALA A 105 -15.33 0.49 12.62
CA ALA A 105 -14.77 -0.16 11.43
C ALA A 105 -14.73 0.80 10.24
N THR A 106 -15.83 1.51 9.97
CA THR A 106 -15.91 2.51 8.91
C THR A 106 -14.90 3.63 9.13
N SER A 107 -14.85 4.18 10.35
CA SER A 107 -13.89 5.21 10.74
C SER A 107 -12.43 4.74 10.61
N ALA A 108 -12.15 3.48 10.97
CA ALA A 108 -10.81 2.90 10.84
C ALA A 108 -10.39 2.75 9.38
N ILE A 109 -11.31 2.34 8.48
CA ILE A 109 -11.04 2.25 7.03
C ILE A 109 -10.76 3.66 6.47
N ASP A 110 -11.53 4.67 6.87
CA ASP A 110 -11.36 6.06 6.41
C ASP A 110 -10.03 6.67 6.88
N ARG A 111 -9.68 6.46 8.14
CA ARG A 111 -8.37 6.87 8.67
C ARG A 111 -7.23 6.11 7.98
N SER A 112 -7.38 4.80 7.76
CA SER A 112 -6.38 4.00 7.03
C SER A 112 -6.18 4.49 5.61
N PHE A 113 -7.26 4.84 4.91
CA PHE A 113 -7.19 5.43 3.58
C PHE A 113 -6.37 6.73 3.57
N THR A 114 -6.63 7.61 4.54
CA THR A 114 -5.90 8.89 4.70
C THR A 114 -4.42 8.67 4.99
N VAL A 115 -4.10 7.75 5.91
CA VAL A 115 -2.71 7.40 6.26
C VAL A 115 -1.97 6.79 5.06
N LEU A 116 -2.59 5.82 4.38
CA LEU A 116 -1.99 5.19 3.19
C LEU A 116 -1.76 6.21 2.08
N ARG A 117 -2.71 7.13 1.86
CA ARG A 117 -2.54 8.21 0.89
C ARG A 117 -1.37 9.13 1.24
N SER A 118 -1.29 9.57 2.49
CA SER A 118 -0.17 10.38 2.96
C SER A 118 1.19 9.70 2.78
N ARG A 119 1.25 8.38 3.03
CA ARG A 119 2.47 7.58 2.80
C ARG A 119 2.86 7.57 1.32
N ILE A 120 1.90 7.27 0.44
CA ILE A 120 2.14 7.17 -1.01
C ILE A 120 2.59 8.52 -1.59
N ASP A 121 1.94 9.60 -1.17
CA ASP A 121 2.32 10.97 -1.58
C ASP A 121 3.75 11.31 -1.10
N GLY A 122 4.11 10.90 0.12
CA GLY A 122 5.46 11.08 0.67
C GLY A 122 6.56 10.31 -0.10
N PHE A 123 6.22 9.20 -0.76
CA PHE A 123 7.17 8.43 -1.58
C PHE A 123 7.38 9.02 -2.98
N GLY A 124 6.63 10.06 -3.34
CA GLY A 124 6.75 10.72 -4.63
C GLY A 124 6.16 9.92 -5.80
N VAL A 125 5.19 9.06 -5.52
CA VAL A 125 4.40 8.41 -6.57
C VAL A 125 3.57 9.47 -7.28
N VAL A 126 3.74 9.57 -8.59
CA VAL A 126 3.03 10.58 -9.39
C VAL A 126 1.62 10.09 -9.67
N SER A 127 0.62 10.83 -9.20
CA SER A 127 -0.81 10.60 -9.47
C SER A 127 -1.28 9.18 -9.09
N PRO A 128 -1.16 8.77 -7.81
CA PRO A 128 -1.71 7.50 -7.37
C PRO A 128 -3.24 7.55 -7.43
N ASN A 129 -3.86 6.47 -7.91
CA ASN A 129 -5.31 6.31 -7.83
C ASN A 129 -5.63 5.40 -6.64
N MET A 130 -6.47 5.90 -5.72
CA MET A 130 -6.86 5.17 -4.53
C MET A 130 -8.39 5.16 -4.40
N GLN A 131 -8.95 3.98 -4.19
CA GLN A 131 -10.40 3.79 -4.08
C GLN A 131 -10.73 2.84 -2.93
N LYS A 132 -11.72 3.19 -2.11
CA LYS A 132 -12.33 2.27 -1.16
C LYS A 132 -13.31 1.38 -1.93
N GLN A 133 -13.25 0.08 -1.70
CA GLN A 133 -14.22 -0.86 -2.29
C GLN A 133 -15.45 -0.89 -1.39
N GLU A 134 -16.59 -0.44 -1.92
CA GLU A 134 -17.84 -0.39 -1.18
C GLU A 134 -18.27 -1.76 -0.66
N GLY A 135 -18.76 -1.80 0.58
CA GLY A 135 -19.17 -3.04 1.24
C GLY A 135 -18.02 -3.99 1.60
N SER A 136 -16.78 -3.50 1.58
CA SER A 136 -15.61 -4.30 1.99
C SER A 136 -14.61 -3.47 2.80
N ASN A 137 -13.73 -4.16 3.52
CA ASN A 137 -12.60 -3.57 4.24
C ASN A 137 -11.35 -3.38 3.36
N ARG A 138 -11.54 -3.24 2.02
CA ARG A 138 -10.45 -3.20 1.04
C ARG A 138 -10.27 -1.82 0.43
N ILE A 139 -9.01 -1.47 0.19
CA ILE A 139 -8.58 -0.25 -0.48
C ILE A 139 -7.76 -0.65 -1.69
N LEU A 140 -8.21 -0.28 -2.87
CA LEU A 140 -7.48 -0.46 -4.13
C LEU A 140 -6.53 0.71 -4.32
N ILE A 141 -5.26 0.42 -4.63
CA ILE A 141 -4.20 1.41 -4.78
C ILE A 141 -3.46 1.14 -6.09
N GLU A 142 -3.54 2.05 -7.02
CA GLU A 142 -2.79 2.02 -8.28
C GLU A 142 -1.66 3.04 -8.23
N MET A 143 -0.46 2.59 -8.49
CA MET A 143 0.77 3.38 -8.40
C MET A 143 1.53 3.35 -9.73
N PRO A 144 1.19 4.24 -10.67
CA PRO A 144 1.86 4.30 -11.97
C PRO A 144 3.34 4.67 -11.82
N GLY A 145 4.21 3.99 -12.59
CA GLY A 145 5.63 4.28 -12.66
C GLY A 145 6.47 3.82 -11.47
N VAL A 146 5.91 3.05 -10.54
CA VAL A 146 6.66 2.47 -9.41
C VAL A 146 7.58 1.37 -9.92
N GLN A 147 8.88 1.50 -9.60
CA GLN A 147 9.91 0.52 -9.98
C GLN A 147 10.24 -0.45 -8.84
N ASP A 148 10.38 0.05 -7.62
CA ASP A 148 10.73 -0.75 -6.43
C ASP A 148 9.47 -1.23 -5.69
N LYS A 149 9.00 -2.39 -6.10
CA LYS A 149 7.74 -2.99 -5.64
C LYS A 149 7.83 -3.55 -4.23
N GLU A 150 8.94 -4.17 -3.89
CA GLU A 150 9.14 -4.78 -2.56
C GLU A 150 9.23 -3.72 -1.47
N ARG A 151 9.91 -2.63 -1.77
CA ARG A 151 10.00 -1.49 -0.87
C ARG A 151 8.62 -0.88 -0.60
N ILE A 152 7.85 -0.58 -1.65
CA ILE A 152 6.50 -0.02 -1.51
C ILE A 152 5.58 -1.00 -0.77
N ALA A 153 5.63 -2.30 -1.07
CA ALA A 153 4.81 -3.30 -0.38
C ALA A 153 5.10 -3.32 1.13
N LYS A 154 6.36 -3.29 1.54
CA LYS A 154 6.76 -3.21 2.96
C LYS A 154 6.25 -1.93 3.63
N LEU A 155 6.35 -0.80 2.94
CA LEU A 155 5.92 0.50 3.47
C LEU A 155 4.41 0.62 3.62
N LEU A 156 3.64 0.00 2.73
CA LEU A 156 2.18 -0.03 2.82
C LEU A 156 1.68 -0.96 3.93
N GLN A 157 2.35 -2.10 4.16
CA GLN A 157 1.97 -3.07 5.19
C GLN A 157 2.39 -2.65 6.61
N GLY A 158 3.43 -1.82 6.75
CA GLY A 158 3.89 -1.35 8.04
C GLY A 158 2.79 -0.63 8.81
N SER A 159 2.54 -1.01 10.07
CA SER A 159 1.55 -0.35 10.91
C SER A 159 2.00 1.05 11.33
N ALA A 160 3.31 1.33 11.27
CA ALA A 160 3.97 2.53 11.77
C ALA A 160 3.73 2.75 13.28
N GLU A 161 3.62 1.67 14.03
CA GLU A 161 3.48 1.73 15.46
C GLU A 161 4.83 2.04 16.12
N LEU A 162 5.11 3.34 16.26
CA LEU A 162 6.30 3.82 16.94
C LEU A 162 6.14 3.68 18.45
N GLN A 163 7.13 3.12 19.09
CA GLN A 163 7.15 2.85 20.52
C GLN A 163 8.53 3.17 21.08
N PHE A 164 8.58 3.77 22.27
CA PHE A 164 9.81 4.03 23.01
C PHE A 164 9.77 3.19 24.28
N TRP A 165 10.84 2.41 24.48
CA TRP A 165 10.94 1.48 25.58
C TRP A 165 12.29 1.62 26.30
N GLN A 166 12.30 1.53 27.61
CA GLN A 166 13.52 1.26 28.34
C GLN A 166 14.02 -0.14 28.00
N VAL A 167 15.34 -0.36 28.04
CA VAL A 167 15.94 -1.67 27.76
C VAL A 167 16.78 -2.13 28.94
N TYR A 168 16.84 -3.45 29.13
CA TYR A 168 17.77 -4.07 30.04
C TYR A 168 19.19 -4.03 29.48
N GLN A 169 20.17 -3.92 30.34
CA GLN A 169 21.59 -4.03 29.97
C GLN A 169 21.98 -5.52 29.87
N VAL A 170 22.99 -5.83 29.06
CA VAL A 170 23.46 -7.22 28.88
C VAL A 170 23.84 -7.90 30.20
N GLN A 171 24.42 -7.17 31.13
CA GLN A 171 24.81 -7.68 32.46
C GLN A 171 23.61 -8.14 33.29
N GLU A 172 22.46 -7.49 33.12
CA GLU A 172 21.22 -7.85 33.80
C GLU A 172 20.56 -9.09 33.18
N VAL A 173 20.74 -9.31 31.89
CA VAL A 173 20.08 -10.37 31.10
C VAL A 173 20.95 -11.63 30.96
N ALA A 174 22.27 -11.52 31.02
CA ALA A 174 23.19 -12.66 30.83
C ALA A 174 22.91 -13.85 31.76
N PRO A 175 22.61 -13.68 33.08
CA PRO A 175 22.24 -14.80 33.95
C PRO A 175 20.95 -15.50 33.53
N LEU A 176 19.98 -14.74 32.99
CA LEU A 176 18.72 -15.30 32.47
C LEU A 176 18.97 -16.11 31.19
N LEU A 177 19.79 -15.60 30.27
CA LEU A 177 20.14 -16.32 29.03
C LEU A 177 20.90 -17.61 29.34
N GLU A 178 21.75 -17.61 30.38
CA GLU A 178 22.41 -18.82 30.83
C GLU A 178 21.43 -19.87 31.41
N ASN A 179 20.46 -19.41 32.20
CA ASN A 179 19.40 -20.28 32.72
C ASN A 179 18.54 -20.84 31.56
N ILE A 180 18.16 -20.02 30.60
CA ILE A 180 17.44 -20.45 29.38
C ILE A 180 18.26 -21.49 28.62
N ASN A 181 19.56 -21.29 28.46
CA ASN A 181 20.43 -22.24 27.79
C ASN A 181 20.47 -23.62 28.51
N LYS A 182 20.54 -23.61 29.85
CA LYS A 182 20.49 -24.84 30.67
C LYS A 182 19.13 -25.55 30.56
N THR A 183 18.03 -24.80 30.61
CA THR A 183 16.67 -25.34 30.42
C THR A 183 16.53 -25.97 29.05
N LEU A 184 16.95 -25.32 27.99
CA LEU A 184 16.95 -25.87 26.63
C LEU A 184 17.78 -27.13 26.51
N ALA A 185 18.96 -27.17 27.14
CA ALA A 185 19.83 -28.35 27.11
C ALA A 185 19.20 -29.56 27.83
N SER A 186 18.37 -29.33 28.85
CA SER A 186 17.61 -30.40 29.52
C SER A 186 16.40 -30.83 28.71
N THR A 187 15.58 -29.91 28.20
CA THR A 187 14.37 -30.19 27.42
C THR A 187 14.69 -30.95 26.13
N LEU A 188 15.71 -30.51 25.38
CA LEU A 188 16.13 -31.15 24.13
C LEU A 188 16.80 -32.52 24.32
N LYS A 189 17.28 -32.85 25.53
CA LYS A 189 17.76 -34.17 25.88
C LYS A 189 16.62 -35.15 26.16
N THR A 190 15.49 -34.68 26.64
CA THR A 190 14.32 -35.50 27.00
C THR A 190 13.52 -35.92 25.75
N GLU A 191 13.59 -35.17 24.66
CA GLU A 191 12.93 -35.51 23.39
C GLU A 191 13.71 -36.49 22.49
N ALA A 192 14.97 -36.84 22.82
CA ALA A 192 15.73 -37.81 22.07
C ALA A 192 15.47 -39.22 22.64
N PRO A 193 15.07 -40.27 21.83
CA PRO A 193 14.90 -41.61 22.32
C PRO A 193 16.22 -42.13 22.90
N ALA A 194 16.14 -42.68 24.10
CA ALA A 194 17.27 -43.21 24.85
C ALA A 194 18.01 -44.29 24.04
N THR A 195 19.17 -43.97 23.52
CA THR A 195 20.19 -44.93 23.13
C THR A 195 21.38 -44.76 24.08
N THR A 196 21.49 -45.70 24.96
CA THR A 196 22.56 -45.87 25.93
C THR A 196 23.96 -45.84 25.29
N THR A 197 24.88 -45.05 25.84
CA THR A 197 26.18 -45.59 26.31
C THR A 197 26.98 -44.52 27.06
N ASP A 198 27.41 -44.89 28.28
CA ASP A 198 28.39 -44.23 29.14
C ASP A 198 29.68 -43.88 28.39
N THR A 199 29.98 -42.56 28.32
CA THR A 199 31.38 -42.07 28.13
C THR A 199 31.49 -40.56 28.40
N ALA A 200 30.84 -40.04 29.45
CA ALA A 200 30.85 -38.61 29.77
C ALA A 200 31.93 -38.14 30.73
N ALA A 201 32.91 -38.98 31.13
CA ALA A 201 33.85 -38.66 32.17
C ALA A 201 35.30 -38.34 31.71
N LYS A 202 35.59 -38.24 30.39
CA LYS A 202 36.97 -38.04 29.89
C LYS A 202 37.19 -36.87 28.92
N ALA A 203 36.16 -36.05 28.62
CA ALA A 203 36.28 -34.96 27.64
C ALA A 203 36.77 -33.63 28.28
N GLY A 204 36.65 -33.45 29.57
CA GLY A 204 37.05 -32.19 30.25
C GLY A 204 38.58 -31.97 30.39
N SER A 205 39.40 -33.00 30.15
CA SER A 205 40.86 -32.94 30.34
C SER A 205 41.67 -32.73 29.05
N LYS A 206 41.04 -32.76 27.87
CA LYS A 206 41.74 -32.60 26.58
C LYS A 206 41.72 -31.20 25.99
N LEU A 207 40.93 -30.29 26.52
CA LEU A 207 40.91 -28.91 26.01
C LEU A 207 42.04 -28.04 26.52
N ALA A 208 42.60 -28.36 27.69
CA ALA A 208 43.79 -27.66 28.26
C ALA A 208 45.11 -28.06 27.59
N GLY A 209 45.12 -29.10 26.74
CA GLY A 209 46.33 -29.58 26.07
C GLY A 209 46.56 -29.07 24.65
N LEU A 210 45.59 -28.39 24.04
CA LEU A 210 45.71 -27.92 22.65
C LEU A 210 46.29 -26.51 22.48
N GLU A 211 46.43 -25.73 23.56
CA GLU A 211 47.03 -24.40 23.51
C GLU A 211 48.57 -24.37 23.49
N ASN A 212 49.22 -25.51 23.77
CA ASN A 212 50.69 -25.59 23.81
C ASN A 212 51.35 -26.28 22.61
N ALA A 213 50.55 -26.66 21.55
CA ALA A 213 51.10 -27.41 20.42
C ALA A 213 51.36 -26.59 19.15
N THR A 214 51.39 -25.27 19.22
CA THR A 214 51.64 -24.37 18.05
C THR A 214 53.05 -23.72 18.07
N LYS A 215 54.04 -24.40 18.60
CA LYS A 215 55.47 -24.10 18.36
C LYS A 215 56.16 -25.42 18.05
N ASP A 216 56.25 -25.82 16.86
CA ASP A 216 57.27 -26.38 16.03
C ASP A 216 56.76 -27.35 14.94
N SER A 217 57.38 -27.19 13.78
CA SER A 217 57.54 -28.11 12.63
C SER A 217 56.43 -28.34 11.62
N THR A 218 56.71 -27.85 10.45
CA THR A 218 56.63 -28.35 9.07
C THR A 218 56.04 -29.77 8.91
N ASP A 219 54.69 -29.84 8.78
CA ASP A 219 54.05 -30.83 7.90
C ASP A 219 52.63 -30.41 7.53
N LYS A 220 52.53 -29.58 6.46
CA LYS A 220 51.30 -28.91 6.02
C LYS A 220 50.30 -29.79 5.24
N GLY A 221 50.60 -31.10 5.08
CA GLY A 221 49.84 -31.92 4.13
C GLY A 221 48.85 -32.92 4.73
N LYS A 222 48.94 -33.30 5.99
CA LYS A 222 48.10 -34.33 6.64
C LYS A 222 47.14 -33.83 7.71
N LEU A 223 47.31 -32.60 8.21
CA LEU A 223 46.45 -32.02 9.25
C LEU A 223 45.15 -31.40 8.69
N ALA A 224 45.14 -31.02 7.44
CA ALA A 224 43.94 -30.40 6.83
C ALA A 224 42.74 -31.35 6.62
N GLY A 225 42.98 -32.65 6.59
CA GLY A 225 41.93 -33.66 6.44
C GLY A 225 41.30 -34.09 7.77
N LEU A 226 42.08 -34.08 8.85
CA LEU A 226 41.63 -34.48 10.19
C LEU A 226 40.91 -33.34 10.93
N ALA A 227 41.35 -32.12 10.74
CA ALA A 227 40.72 -30.94 11.34
C ALA A 227 39.31 -30.62 10.84
N LYS A 228 38.93 -31.06 9.63
CA LYS A 228 37.57 -30.90 9.10
C LYS A 228 36.53 -31.90 9.60
N LYS A 229 36.95 -33.09 10.00
CA LYS A 229 36.05 -34.15 10.47
C LYS A 229 35.77 -34.06 11.96
N ASP A 230 36.74 -33.62 12.77
CA ASP A 230 36.56 -33.46 14.22
C ASP A 230 35.85 -32.14 14.58
N SER A 231 36.00 -31.09 13.77
CA SER A 231 35.37 -29.79 14.07
C SER A 231 33.84 -29.83 13.92
N THR A 232 33.28 -30.71 13.10
CA THR A 232 31.83 -30.84 12.90
C THR A 232 31.18 -31.62 14.04
N ALA A 233 31.84 -32.67 14.51
CA ALA A 233 31.38 -33.49 15.65
C ALA A 233 31.46 -32.69 16.97
N VAL A 234 32.56 -31.98 17.20
CA VAL A 234 32.73 -31.09 18.38
C VAL A 234 31.73 -29.95 18.37
N LYS A 235 31.46 -29.35 17.21
CA LYS A 235 30.40 -28.34 17.08
C LYS A 235 29.01 -28.91 17.33
N ALA A 236 28.72 -30.11 16.90
CA ALA A 236 27.44 -30.78 17.14
C ALA A 236 27.24 -31.16 18.61
N GLU A 237 28.30 -31.55 19.30
CA GLU A 237 28.27 -31.88 20.74
C GLU A 237 28.19 -30.62 21.61
N LEU A 238 28.90 -29.56 21.23
CA LEU A 238 28.80 -28.23 21.84
C LEU A 238 27.39 -27.63 21.65
N ALA A 239 26.76 -27.85 20.49
CA ALA A 239 25.39 -27.43 20.21
C ALA A 239 24.34 -28.19 21.02
N LYS A 240 24.61 -29.43 21.44
CA LYS A 240 23.74 -30.21 22.34
C LYS A 240 23.87 -29.78 23.80
N SER A 241 25.05 -29.35 24.22
CA SER A 241 25.29 -28.88 25.60
C SER A 241 24.90 -27.39 25.77
N ASN A 242 24.99 -26.59 24.72
CA ASN A 242 24.69 -25.16 24.71
C ASN A 242 23.82 -24.77 23.51
N PRO A 243 22.56 -25.24 23.45
CA PRO A 243 21.71 -25.07 22.28
C PRO A 243 21.39 -23.60 21.94
N LEU A 244 21.24 -22.74 22.95
CA LEU A 244 21.04 -21.31 22.73
C LEU A 244 22.29 -20.65 22.14
N TYR A 245 23.44 -20.88 22.76
CA TYR A 245 24.70 -20.24 22.34
C TYR A 245 25.29 -20.80 21.04
N ALA A 246 24.77 -21.92 20.54
CA ALA A 246 25.08 -22.41 19.20
C ALA A 246 24.51 -21.49 18.09
N VAL A 247 23.45 -20.70 18.38
CA VAL A 247 22.75 -19.82 17.44
C VAL A 247 22.68 -18.36 17.87
N LEU A 248 22.97 -18.07 19.13
CA LEU A 248 23.00 -16.73 19.73
C LEU A 248 24.35 -16.47 20.37
N SER A 249 25.09 -15.50 19.89
CA SER A 249 26.37 -15.07 20.46
C SER A 249 26.14 -13.91 21.43
N LEU A 250 26.82 -13.91 22.58
CA LEU A 250 26.83 -12.78 23.49
C LEU A 250 27.79 -11.67 22.98
N PRO A 251 27.52 -10.40 23.25
CA PRO A 251 28.44 -9.31 22.95
C PRO A 251 29.61 -9.34 23.96
N ILE A 252 30.73 -9.93 23.56
CA ILE A 252 31.94 -10.04 24.37
C ILE A 252 33.07 -9.26 23.71
N TYR A 253 33.96 -8.69 24.54
CA TYR A 253 35.22 -8.09 24.10
C TYR A 253 36.40 -8.65 24.92
N GLN A 254 37.59 -8.57 24.37
CA GLN A 254 38.79 -9.01 25.02
C GLN A 254 39.34 -7.84 25.84
N GLY A 255 39.30 -7.93 27.17
CA GLY A 255 39.84 -6.92 28.06
C GLY A 255 41.37 -6.87 28.03
N GLU A 256 41.97 -5.84 28.61
CA GLU A 256 43.42 -5.61 28.65
C GLU A 256 44.21 -6.79 29.24
N ASN A 257 43.57 -7.58 30.09
CA ASN A 257 44.19 -8.76 30.73
C ASN A 257 43.95 -10.07 29.96
N GLY A 258 43.46 -10.01 28.69
CA GLY A 258 43.14 -11.19 27.88
C GLY A 258 41.87 -11.94 28.32
N GLN A 259 41.16 -11.47 29.35
CA GLN A 259 39.90 -12.07 29.79
C GLN A 259 38.73 -11.59 28.91
N GLN A 260 37.85 -12.51 28.56
CA GLN A 260 36.61 -12.19 27.87
C GLN A 260 35.64 -11.55 28.85
N GLN A 261 35.15 -10.35 28.52
CA GLN A 261 34.19 -9.60 29.31
C GLN A 261 32.96 -9.26 28.45
N LEU A 262 31.79 -9.17 29.09
CA LEU A 262 30.57 -8.72 28.41
C LEU A 262 30.73 -7.23 28.05
N MET A 263 30.46 -6.91 26.80
CA MET A 263 30.46 -5.53 26.31
C MET A 263 29.27 -4.78 26.91
N PRO A 264 29.49 -3.72 27.71
CA PRO A 264 28.36 -2.96 28.29
C PRO A 264 27.46 -2.40 27.20
N GLY A 265 26.11 -2.51 27.37
CA GLY A 265 25.17 -1.96 26.41
C GLY A 265 23.84 -2.69 26.39
N ALA A 266 22.95 -2.20 25.53
CA ALA A 266 21.57 -2.68 25.37
C ALA A 266 21.46 -3.97 24.53
N VAL A 267 22.50 -4.33 23.77
CA VAL A 267 22.52 -5.55 22.94
C VAL A 267 22.75 -6.75 23.84
N VAL A 268 21.78 -7.63 23.97
CA VAL A 268 21.85 -8.82 24.85
C VAL A 268 22.27 -10.09 24.11
N GLY A 269 22.24 -10.08 22.79
CA GLY A 269 22.68 -11.18 21.95
C GLY A 269 22.80 -10.79 20.49
N MET A 270 23.47 -11.63 19.71
CA MET A 270 23.70 -11.44 18.29
C MET A 270 23.52 -12.76 17.55
N SER A 271 22.81 -12.76 16.41
CA SER A 271 22.58 -13.97 15.63
C SER A 271 22.58 -13.69 14.11
N LEU A 272 22.96 -14.71 13.33
CA LEU A 272 22.80 -14.63 11.88
C LEU A 272 21.31 -14.65 11.50
N GLN A 273 20.95 -13.99 10.41
CA GLN A 273 19.55 -13.92 9.93
C GLN A 273 18.87 -15.29 9.85
N LYS A 274 19.57 -16.31 9.32
CA LYS A 274 19.05 -17.68 9.18
C LYS A 274 18.73 -18.35 10.52
N ASP A 275 19.38 -17.94 11.61
CA ASP A 275 19.27 -18.54 12.93
C ASP A 275 18.29 -17.80 13.85
N THR A 276 17.86 -16.58 13.48
CA THR A 276 16.92 -15.77 14.28
C THR A 276 15.58 -16.47 14.52
N ALA A 277 15.05 -17.16 13.50
CA ALA A 277 13.83 -17.95 13.63
C ALA A 277 13.97 -19.07 14.67
N LYS A 278 15.15 -19.72 14.74
CA LYS A 278 15.45 -20.78 15.70
C LYS A 278 15.57 -20.22 17.12
N VAL A 279 16.21 -19.07 17.29
CA VAL A 279 16.23 -18.36 18.59
C VAL A 279 14.81 -18.06 19.04
N ASN A 280 13.97 -17.50 18.16
CA ASN A 280 12.57 -17.22 18.48
C ASN A 280 11.77 -18.47 18.86
N SER A 281 12.00 -19.62 18.20
CA SER A 281 11.36 -20.88 18.56
C SER A 281 11.77 -21.34 19.96
N TYR A 282 13.04 -21.21 20.32
CA TYR A 282 13.54 -21.55 21.65
C TYR A 282 12.94 -20.66 22.75
N LEU A 283 12.84 -19.35 22.51
CA LEU A 283 12.24 -18.40 23.47
C LEU A 283 10.72 -18.60 23.66
N LYS A 284 10.05 -19.26 22.70
CA LYS A 284 8.61 -19.57 22.77
C LYS A 284 8.28 -20.92 23.40
N LEU A 285 9.26 -21.77 23.69
CA LEU A 285 9.02 -23.04 24.38
C LEU A 285 8.39 -22.77 25.76
N PRO A 286 7.36 -23.54 26.16
CA PRO A 286 6.63 -23.27 27.43
C PRO A 286 7.55 -23.19 28.64
N GLU A 287 8.53 -24.07 28.75
CA GLU A 287 9.50 -24.13 29.86
C GLU A 287 10.42 -22.90 29.89
N VAL A 288 10.80 -22.40 28.69
CA VAL A 288 11.65 -21.20 28.55
C VAL A 288 10.81 -19.95 28.77
N ALA A 289 9.61 -19.90 28.20
CA ALA A 289 8.69 -18.76 28.35
C ALA A 289 8.29 -18.53 29.82
N ALA A 290 8.15 -19.62 30.60
CA ALA A 290 7.88 -19.54 32.05
C ALA A 290 9.08 -18.97 32.85
N ALA A 291 10.31 -19.09 32.35
CA ALA A 291 11.50 -18.54 32.99
C ALA A 291 11.72 -17.07 32.67
N ILE A 292 11.09 -16.52 31.61
CA ILE A 292 11.22 -15.10 31.21
C ILE A 292 10.25 -14.27 32.04
N PRO A 293 10.72 -13.23 32.75
CA PRO A 293 9.83 -12.33 33.49
C PRO A 293 8.79 -11.67 32.57
N SER A 294 7.56 -11.53 33.03
CA SER A 294 6.48 -10.84 32.28
C SER A 294 6.82 -9.37 31.95
N THR A 295 7.76 -8.79 32.69
CA THR A 295 8.30 -7.43 32.47
C THR A 295 9.36 -7.38 31.37
N MET A 296 9.69 -8.50 30.72
CA MET A 296 10.74 -8.58 29.70
C MET A 296 10.20 -9.12 28.38
N LYS A 297 10.56 -8.43 27.28
CA LYS A 297 10.22 -8.87 25.92
C LYS A 297 11.46 -8.78 25.04
N PHE A 298 11.74 -9.82 24.25
CA PHE A 298 12.88 -9.82 23.32
C PHE A 298 12.45 -9.30 21.95
N MET A 299 13.27 -8.41 21.36
CA MET A 299 13.04 -7.85 20.02
C MET A 299 14.36 -7.78 19.24
N TRP A 300 14.27 -7.99 17.92
CA TRP A 300 15.42 -7.93 17.01
C TRP A 300 15.60 -6.55 16.40
N SER A 301 16.86 -6.22 16.03
CA SER A 301 17.15 -5.07 15.18
C SER A 301 16.49 -5.22 13.80
N VAL A 302 16.05 -4.10 13.21
CA VAL A 302 15.46 -4.08 11.84
C VAL A 302 16.49 -4.38 10.75
N LYS A 303 17.75 -4.01 11.00
CA LYS A 303 18.88 -4.20 10.08
C LYS A 303 20.03 -4.94 10.76
N PRO A 304 20.84 -5.66 9.99
CA PRO A 304 22.05 -6.23 10.52
C PRO A 304 23.06 -5.13 10.91
N ARG A 305 23.94 -5.46 11.83
CA ARG A 305 25.05 -4.59 12.25
C ARG A 305 25.92 -4.20 11.05
N GLU A 306 26.40 -2.96 11.04
CA GLU A 306 27.24 -2.41 9.97
C GLU A 306 28.43 -3.34 9.64
N GLY A 307 28.62 -3.64 8.35
CA GLY A 307 29.68 -4.53 7.86
C GLY A 307 29.48 -6.03 8.15
N SER A 308 28.32 -6.46 8.67
CA SER A 308 28.06 -7.86 9.01
C SER A 308 26.66 -8.33 8.54
N LYS A 309 26.41 -9.65 8.65
CA LYS A 309 25.07 -10.25 8.43
C LYS A 309 24.40 -10.64 9.75
N VAL A 310 24.81 -10.00 10.84
CA VAL A 310 24.40 -10.35 12.20
C VAL A 310 23.37 -9.36 12.70
N PHE A 311 22.22 -9.87 13.17
CA PHE A 311 21.16 -9.11 13.80
C PHE A 311 21.37 -9.04 15.31
N GLU A 312 21.01 -7.93 15.93
CA GLU A 312 21.15 -7.67 17.35
C GLU A 312 19.82 -7.94 18.07
N LEU A 313 19.91 -8.64 19.20
CA LEU A 313 18.76 -8.93 20.08
C LEU A 313 18.79 -7.96 21.27
N TYR A 314 17.64 -7.38 21.57
CA TYR A 314 17.42 -6.45 22.67
C TYR A 314 16.39 -7.03 23.65
N ALA A 315 16.59 -6.78 24.94
CA ALA A 315 15.63 -7.10 25.98
C ALA A 315 14.90 -5.82 26.40
N ILE A 316 13.66 -5.71 26.00
CA ILE A 316 12.78 -4.57 26.25
C ILE A 316 12.18 -4.70 27.64
N LYS A 317 12.16 -3.59 28.40
CA LYS A 317 11.58 -3.52 29.73
C LYS A 317 10.13 -3.04 29.65
N VAL A 318 9.19 -3.92 29.99
CA VAL A 318 7.76 -3.59 30.08
C VAL A 318 7.49 -3.04 31.48
N THR A 319 7.26 -1.74 31.58
CA THR A 319 7.06 -1.01 32.85
C THR A 319 5.59 -0.90 33.22
N SER A 320 4.70 -0.91 32.23
CA SER A 320 3.25 -0.77 32.43
C SER A 320 2.57 -2.13 32.62
N ALA A 321 1.54 -2.17 33.47
CA ALA A 321 0.77 -3.39 33.73
C ALA A 321 -0.07 -3.83 32.53
N ASP A 322 -0.44 -2.91 31.64
CA ASP A 322 -1.20 -3.13 30.41
C ASP A 322 -0.31 -3.46 29.20
N GLY A 323 1.01 -3.55 29.40
CA GLY A 323 1.97 -3.86 28.33
C GLY A 323 2.15 -2.76 27.29
N LYS A 324 1.67 -1.54 27.56
CA LYS A 324 1.86 -0.38 26.66
C LYS A 324 3.27 0.22 26.79
N PRO A 325 3.79 0.85 25.73
CA PRO A 325 5.09 1.49 25.75
C PRO A 325 5.12 2.71 26.68
N ASP A 326 6.32 3.06 27.15
CA ASP A 326 6.55 4.26 27.97
C ASP A 326 6.13 5.54 27.23
N LEU A 327 6.32 5.56 25.89
CA LEU A 327 5.88 6.63 25.00
C LEU A 327 5.50 6.02 23.63
N GLY A 328 4.39 6.44 23.06
CA GLY A 328 3.92 5.99 21.73
C GLY A 328 4.17 7.01 20.62
N GLY A 329 3.83 6.63 19.39
CA GLY A 329 3.95 7.49 18.22
C GLY A 329 3.00 8.70 18.19
N ASP A 330 1.95 8.69 19.01
CA ASP A 330 1.05 9.81 19.28
C ASP A 330 1.75 11.03 19.89
N ALA A 331 2.90 10.80 20.52
CA ALA A 331 3.77 11.85 21.04
C ALA A 331 4.55 12.61 19.95
N ILE A 332 4.56 12.15 18.71
CA ILE A 332 5.30 12.78 17.61
C ILE A 332 4.38 13.71 16.83
N SER A 333 4.80 14.96 16.67
CA SER A 333 4.08 15.98 15.88
C SER A 333 4.58 16.11 14.43
N ASP A 334 5.89 15.95 14.21
CA ASP A 334 6.53 15.98 12.88
C ASP A 334 7.80 15.14 12.88
N SER A 335 8.28 14.76 11.70
CA SER A 335 9.54 14.05 11.53
C SER A 335 10.20 14.42 10.20
N ARG A 336 11.54 14.47 10.18
CA ARG A 336 12.32 14.87 9.00
C ARG A 336 13.56 14.00 8.84
N ALA A 337 13.87 13.67 7.60
CA ALA A 337 15.16 13.07 7.27
C ALA A 337 16.23 14.17 7.34
N ASP A 338 17.31 13.91 8.06
CA ASP A 338 18.42 14.83 8.30
C ASP A 338 19.76 14.08 8.31
N PHE A 339 20.83 14.78 8.63
CA PHE A 339 22.16 14.22 8.77
C PHE A 339 22.73 14.58 10.14
N ASP A 340 23.38 13.63 10.78
CA ASP A 340 24.10 13.85 12.02
C ASP A 340 25.36 14.75 11.80
N GLN A 341 26.01 15.13 12.89
CA GLN A 341 27.24 15.96 12.83
C GLN A 341 28.40 15.30 12.05
N LYS A 342 28.34 13.99 11.82
CA LYS A 342 29.32 13.20 11.04
C LYS A 342 28.88 12.95 9.60
N GLY A 343 27.75 13.54 9.17
CA GLY A 343 27.18 13.37 7.84
C GLY A 343 26.48 12.02 7.62
N LYS A 344 26.18 11.25 8.66
CA LYS A 344 25.37 10.03 8.55
C LYS A 344 23.89 10.37 8.54
N PRO A 345 23.08 9.71 7.69
CA PRO A 345 21.65 9.94 7.65
C PRO A 345 20.95 9.57 8.97
N GLU A 346 20.09 10.45 9.48
CA GLU A 346 19.26 10.25 10.66
C GLU A 346 17.83 10.75 10.43
N VAL A 347 16.90 10.42 11.32
CA VAL A 347 15.55 10.98 11.32
C VAL A 347 15.36 11.81 12.59
N THR A 348 15.19 13.11 12.42
CA THR A 348 14.85 14.02 13.50
C THR A 348 13.33 13.99 13.73
N MET A 349 12.95 13.77 14.98
CA MET A 349 11.56 13.75 15.45
C MET A 349 11.26 14.99 16.29
N TYR A 350 10.10 15.56 16.10
CA TYR A 350 9.54 16.66 16.89
C TYR A 350 8.35 16.13 17.68
N MET A 351 8.34 16.34 18.97
CA MET A 351 7.30 15.84 19.87
C MET A 351 6.23 16.89 20.11
N THR A 352 5.04 16.42 20.46
CA THR A 352 3.97 17.26 21.01
C THR A 352 4.38 17.79 22.40
N SER A 353 3.72 18.82 22.91
CA SER A 353 4.04 19.38 24.22
C SER A 353 3.93 18.34 25.35
N GLU A 354 2.89 17.47 25.29
CA GLU A 354 2.71 16.38 26.23
C GLU A 354 3.78 15.30 26.06
N GLY A 355 4.08 14.93 24.80
CA GLY A 355 5.15 13.97 24.48
C GLY A 355 6.51 14.45 24.98
N ALA A 356 6.85 15.73 24.79
CA ALA A 356 8.08 16.32 25.24
C ALA A 356 8.23 16.28 26.78
N ALA A 357 7.13 16.53 27.52
CA ALA A 357 7.14 16.44 28.98
C ALA A 357 7.38 15.01 29.48
N LYS A 358 6.73 14.01 28.86
CA LYS A 358 6.95 12.58 29.16
C LYS A 358 8.37 12.15 28.77
N TRP A 359 8.85 12.57 27.59
CA TRP A 359 10.18 12.26 27.08
C TRP A 359 11.29 12.81 27.98
N LYS A 360 11.11 14.06 28.46
CA LYS A 360 11.99 14.67 29.45
C LYS A 360 12.15 13.78 30.69
N LYS A 361 11.04 13.30 31.26
CA LYS A 361 11.05 12.43 32.44
C LYS A 361 11.77 11.11 32.17
N ILE A 362 11.44 10.43 31.07
CA ILE A 362 12.02 9.14 30.69
C ILE A 362 13.54 9.27 30.46
N THR A 363 13.96 10.34 29.79
CA THR A 363 15.38 10.58 29.50
C THR A 363 16.15 11.03 30.76
N ALA A 364 15.54 11.79 31.66
CA ALA A 364 16.13 12.11 32.96
C ALA A 364 16.36 10.85 33.80
N GLU A 365 15.39 9.93 33.87
CA GLU A 365 15.53 8.65 34.58
C GLU A 365 16.61 7.76 33.93
N ALA A 366 16.72 7.74 32.59
CA ALA A 366 17.73 6.97 31.88
C ALA A 366 19.16 7.52 32.07
N ALA A 367 19.30 8.82 32.25
CA ALA A 367 20.57 9.52 32.45
C ALA A 367 20.96 9.72 33.94
N ALA A 368 20.12 9.29 34.89
CA ALA A 368 20.27 9.59 36.32
C ALA A 368 21.59 9.06 36.92
N ASP A 369 22.05 7.89 36.46
CA ASP A 369 23.33 7.32 36.90
C ASP A 369 24.44 7.63 35.88
N ALA A 370 25.35 8.49 36.27
CA ALA A 370 26.47 8.93 35.40
C ALA A 370 27.38 7.75 34.97
N ASN A 371 27.49 6.71 35.80
CA ASN A 371 28.36 5.55 35.56
C ASN A 371 27.64 4.42 34.81
N ASN A 372 26.28 4.39 34.86
CA ASN A 372 25.48 3.34 34.24
C ASN A 372 24.26 3.92 33.51
N LYS A 373 24.57 4.75 32.53
CA LYS A 373 23.53 5.38 31.68
C LYS A 373 22.77 4.33 30.89
N LYS A 374 21.44 4.42 30.92
CA LYS A 374 20.53 3.47 30.26
C LYS A 374 20.27 3.86 28.82
N SER A 375 19.92 2.87 28.01
CA SER A 375 19.49 3.07 26.64
C SER A 375 17.97 3.05 26.54
N ILE A 376 17.43 3.74 25.53
CA ILE A 376 16.02 3.70 25.16
C ILE A 376 15.91 3.15 23.75
N ALA A 377 15.19 2.04 23.60
CA ALA A 377 14.91 1.46 22.29
C ALA A 377 13.81 2.24 21.57
N ILE A 378 14.06 2.57 20.34
CA ILE A 378 13.10 3.12 19.39
C ILE A 378 12.63 1.95 18.53
N VAL A 379 11.41 1.52 18.75
CA VAL A 379 10.80 0.35 18.15
C VAL A 379 9.72 0.78 17.17
N LEU A 380 9.70 0.19 16.00
CA LEU A 380 8.63 0.36 15.02
C LEU A 380 8.20 -1.02 14.54
N ASP A 381 6.91 -1.31 14.63
CA ASP A 381 6.33 -2.61 14.22
C ASP A 381 7.05 -3.82 14.86
N ASN A 382 7.32 -3.75 16.17
CA ASN A 382 8.03 -4.77 16.96
C ASN A 382 9.49 -5.05 16.55
N MET A 383 10.12 -4.15 15.79
CA MET A 383 11.53 -4.21 15.41
C MET A 383 12.28 -3.01 15.98
N VAL A 384 13.48 -3.23 16.54
CA VAL A 384 14.30 -2.16 17.08
C VAL A 384 15.06 -1.46 15.95
N TYR A 385 14.77 -0.18 15.76
CA TYR A 385 15.46 0.66 14.79
C TYR A 385 16.75 1.24 15.35
N SER A 386 16.72 1.59 16.62
CA SER A 386 17.85 2.18 17.34
C SER A 386 17.66 2.00 18.85
N ALA A 387 18.74 1.87 19.60
CA ALA A 387 18.71 1.85 21.06
C ALA A 387 19.88 2.70 21.62
N PRO A 388 19.84 4.04 21.41
CA PRO A 388 20.92 4.93 21.86
C PRO A 388 20.97 5.01 23.38
N THR A 389 22.16 5.11 23.93
CA THR A 389 22.38 5.42 25.34
C THR A 389 22.09 6.89 25.58
N VAL A 390 21.22 7.18 26.52
CA VAL A 390 20.82 8.56 26.86
C VAL A 390 21.94 9.23 27.64
N GLN A 391 22.52 10.30 27.08
CA GLN A 391 23.62 11.02 27.71
C GLN A 391 23.15 12.02 28.75
N ASN A 392 22.07 12.73 28.46
CA ASN A 392 21.50 13.78 29.31
C ASN A 392 19.97 13.79 29.13
N GLU A 393 19.29 14.46 30.05
CA GLU A 393 17.88 14.80 29.92
C GLU A 393 17.60 15.57 28.63
N ILE A 394 16.51 15.23 27.91
CA ILE A 394 16.09 15.87 26.65
C ILE A 394 14.78 16.60 26.91
N GLY A 395 14.86 17.89 27.29
CA GLY A 395 13.68 18.70 27.62
C GLY A 395 13.06 19.44 26.44
N GLY A 396 13.73 19.52 25.29
CA GLY A 396 13.29 20.33 24.14
C GLY A 396 12.30 19.65 23.21
N GLY A 397 11.92 18.40 23.44
CA GLY A 397 10.98 17.66 22.58
C GLY A 397 11.50 17.36 21.16
N VAL A 398 12.82 17.47 20.96
CA VAL A 398 13.48 17.10 19.70
C VAL A 398 14.41 15.94 19.97
N SER A 399 14.32 14.88 19.19
CA SER A 399 15.17 13.68 19.31
C SER A 399 15.44 13.08 17.94
N SER A 400 16.56 12.35 17.81
CA SER A 400 16.95 11.75 16.53
C SER A 400 16.98 10.22 16.62
N ILE A 401 16.50 9.57 15.56
CA ILE A 401 16.68 8.14 15.32
C ILE A 401 17.97 7.97 14.50
N THR A 402 19.00 7.44 15.13
CA THR A 402 20.29 7.18 14.51
C THR A 402 20.47 5.67 14.31
N GLY A 403 21.20 5.27 13.27
CA GLY A 403 21.44 3.86 12.97
C GLY A 403 22.19 3.66 11.65
N ASN A 404 22.24 2.42 11.18
CA ASN A 404 22.81 2.09 9.87
C ASN A 404 21.78 2.36 8.76
N PHE A 405 21.47 3.65 8.52
CA PHE A 405 20.48 4.07 7.52
C PHE A 405 21.14 4.62 6.27
N THR A 406 20.51 4.35 5.13
CA THR A 406 20.74 5.11 3.90
C THR A 406 19.84 6.34 3.87
N GLN A 407 20.14 7.32 3.02
CA GLN A 407 19.28 8.49 2.83
C GLN A 407 17.85 8.12 2.39
N ALA A 408 17.71 7.04 1.61
CA ALA A 408 16.40 6.52 1.24
C ALA A 408 15.62 5.99 2.45
N ASP A 409 16.30 5.24 3.34
CA ASP A 409 15.68 4.71 4.56
C ASP A 409 15.18 5.83 5.49
N THR A 410 15.99 6.88 5.70
CA THR A 410 15.60 8.00 6.58
C THR A 410 14.44 8.79 6.00
N LYS A 411 14.38 8.95 4.68
CA LYS A 411 13.26 9.58 3.99
C LYS A 411 11.99 8.76 4.14
N ASP A 412 12.07 7.45 3.93
CA ASP A 412 10.92 6.55 4.08
C ASP A 412 10.42 6.52 5.53
N LEU A 413 11.34 6.37 6.48
CA LEU A 413 11.00 6.35 7.90
C LEU A 413 10.36 7.66 8.34
N SER A 414 10.90 8.82 7.93
CA SER A 414 10.31 10.11 8.24
C SER A 414 8.90 10.27 7.65
N ASN A 415 8.68 9.82 6.40
CA ASN A 415 7.36 9.86 5.77
C ASN A 415 6.34 8.96 6.50
N ILE A 416 6.78 7.76 6.92
CA ILE A 416 5.93 6.83 7.68
C ILE A 416 5.54 7.43 9.03
N LEU A 417 6.50 7.98 9.77
CA LEU A 417 6.25 8.60 11.07
C LEU A 417 5.34 9.82 10.95
N LYS A 418 5.55 10.64 9.93
CA LYS A 418 4.70 11.82 9.64
C LYS A 418 3.27 11.43 9.24
N ALA A 419 3.09 10.36 8.48
CA ALA A 419 1.78 9.86 8.10
C ALA A 419 1.02 9.22 9.28
N GLY A 420 1.74 8.76 10.31
CA GLY A 420 1.19 8.19 11.53
C GLY A 420 0.81 6.71 11.44
N LYS A 421 0.31 6.19 12.58
CA LYS A 421 -0.08 4.79 12.77
C LYS A 421 -1.38 4.45 12.02
N LEU A 422 -1.44 3.26 11.44
CA LEU A 422 -2.69 2.68 10.96
C LEU A 422 -3.59 2.29 12.16
N PRO A 423 -4.90 2.61 12.11
CA PRO A 423 -5.84 2.24 13.18
C PRO A 423 -5.97 0.74 13.40
N ALA A 424 -5.77 -0.04 12.32
CA ALA A 424 -5.69 -1.49 12.34
C ALA A 424 -4.62 -1.96 11.35
N PRO A 425 -3.98 -3.11 11.57
CA PRO A 425 -3.02 -3.67 10.63
C PRO A 425 -3.63 -3.85 9.25
N ALA A 426 -2.86 -3.52 8.23
CA ALA A 426 -3.25 -3.70 6.83
C ALA A 426 -2.37 -4.77 6.17
N ARG A 427 -2.98 -5.63 5.36
CA ARG A 427 -2.27 -6.64 4.58
C ARG A 427 -2.54 -6.48 3.10
N ILE A 428 -1.60 -6.92 2.28
CA ILE A 428 -1.81 -7.01 0.83
C ILE A 428 -2.65 -8.25 0.56
N ALA A 429 -3.91 -8.06 0.17
CA ALA A 429 -4.81 -9.14 -0.24
C ALA A 429 -4.52 -9.60 -1.68
N GLY A 430 -4.01 -8.70 -2.51
CA GLY A 430 -3.62 -8.99 -3.87
C GLY A 430 -2.72 -7.90 -4.43
N SER A 431 -1.83 -8.26 -5.32
CA SER A 431 -1.03 -7.31 -6.07
C SER A 431 -0.73 -7.83 -7.46
N TYR A 432 -0.81 -6.96 -8.45
CA TYR A 432 -0.30 -7.26 -9.78
C TYR A 432 0.54 -6.11 -10.31
N VAL A 433 1.38 -6.43 -11.25
CA VAL A 433 2.37 -5.52 -11.78
C VAL A 433 2.28 -5.45 -13.28
N VAL A 434 2.20 -4.24 -13.81
CA VAL A 434 2.26 -3.96 -15.24
C VAL A 434 3.67 -3.51 -15.59
N GLY A 435 4.30 -4.24 -16.52
CA GLY A 435 5.64 -3.90 -16.99
C GLY A 435 5.63 -2.62 -17.83
N PRO A 436 6.65 -1.74 -17.75
CA PRO A 436 6.74 -0.51 -18.53
C PRO A 436 6.73 -0.74 -20.06
N THR A 437 7.25 -1.85 -20.52
CA THR A 437 7.31 -2.21 -21.94
C THR A 437 5.94 -2.46 -22.56
N LEU A 438 5.03 -3.13 -21.82
CA LEU A 438 3.66 -3.35 -22.25
C LEU A 438 2.90 -2.02 -22.36
N GLY A 439 3.10 -1.11 -21.42
CA GLY A 439 2.48 0.21 -21.44
C GLY A 439 2.98 1.05 -22.64
N ALA A 440 4.28 1.08 -22.91
CA ALA A 440 4.85 1.82 -24.03
C ALA A 440 4.34 1.32 -25.40
N GLN A 441 4.24 0.01 -25.58
CA GLN A 441 3.69 -0.58 -26.79
C GLN A 441 2.20 -0.26 -26.95
N ALA A 442 1.41 -0.37 -25.87
CA ALA A 442 -0.01 -0.04 -25.88
C ALA A 442 -0.27 1.44 -26.22
N ILE A 443 0.56 2.37 -25.71
CA ILE A 443 0.50 3.79 -26.09
C ILE A 443 0.77 3.97 -27.58
N HIS A 444 1.85 3.37 -28.08
CA HIS A 444 2.25 3.49 -29.48
C HIS A 444 1.15 2.99 -30.41
N ASP A 445 0.64 1.77 -30.17
CA ASP A 445 -0.39 1.15 -30.99
C ASP A 445 -1.73 1.88 -30.90
N GLY A 446 -2.09 2.35 -29.68
CA GLY A 446 -3.28 3.16 -29.44
C GLY A 446 -3.23 4.53 -30.12
N LEU A 447 -2.07 5.22 -30.09
CA LEU A 447 -1.87 6.50 -30.78
C LEU A 447 -1.92 6.33 -32.30
N ILE A 448 -1.30 5.29 -32.85
CA ILE A 448 -1.37 5.01 -34.29
C ILE A 448 -2.81 4.77 -34.71
N SER A 449 -3.55 3.92 -33.98
CA SER A 449 -4.96 3.63 -34.26
C SER A 449 -5.80 4.91 -34.18
N PHE A 450 -5.57 5.75 -33.18
CA PHE A 450 -6.21 7.05 -33.04
C PHE A 450 -5.96 7.96 -34.24
N VAL A 451 -4.69 8.12 -34.66
CA VAL A 451 -4.31 8.99 -35.78
C VAL A 451 -4.92 8.49 -37.10
N ILE A 452 -4.88 7.16 -37.34
CA ILE A 452 -5.48 6.57 -38.53
C ILE A 452 -6.99 6.83 -38.56
N ALA A 453 -7.70 6.52 -37.47
CA ALA A 453 -9.14 6.75 -37.37
C ALA A 453 -9.50 8.23 -37.59
N PHE A 454 -8.75 9.13 -36.97
CA PHE A 454 -8.93 10.58 -37.09
C PHE A 454 -8.76 11.06 -38.53
N ILE A 455 -7.69 10.65 -39.20
CA ILE A 455 -7.42 11.02 -40.60
C ILE A 455 -8.52 10.47 -41.54
N VAL A 456 -8.95 9.23 -41.35
CA VAL A 456 -10.03 8.62 -42.13
C VAL A 456 -11.33 9.42 -42.00
N ILE A 457 -11.67 9.84 -40.79
CA ILE A 457 -12.86 10.67 -40.52
C ILE A 457 -12.73 12.05 -41.20
N LEU A 458 -11.58 12.73 -41.08
CA LEU A 458 -11.36 14.03 -41.73
C LEU A 458 -11.51 13.93 -43.26
N ILE A 459 -10.92 12.90 -43.85
CA ILE A 459 -11.02 12.65 -45.30
C ILE A 459 -12.47 12.35 -45.71
N PHE A 460 -13.14 11.48 -44.96
CA PHE A 460 -14.53 11.17 -45.21
C PHE A 460 -15.43 12.41 -45.21
N MET A 461 -15.33 13.24 -44.17
CA MET A 461 -16.12 14.46 -44.03
C MET A 461 -15.83 15.46 -45.17
N ALA A 462 -14.58 15.68 -45.54
CA ALA A 462 -14.19 16.58 -46.61
C ALA A 462 -14.66 16.08 -47.99
N LEU A 463 -14.56 14.79 -48.25
CA LEU A 463 -15.01 14.21 -49.52
C LEU A 463 -16.50 14.11 -49.64
N TYR A 464 -17.23 13.73 -48.56
CA TYR A 464 -18.66 13.47 -48.63
C TYR A 464 -19.46 14.78 -48.56
N TYR A 465 -19.15 15.71 -47.63
CA TYR A 465 -19.89 16.96 -47.41
C TYR A 465 -19.24 18.20 -48.02
N HIS A 466 -18.16 18.03 -48.74
CA HIS A 466 -17.45 19.10 -49.45
C HIS A 466 -17.13 20.29 -48.50
N ARG A 467 -17.62 21.55 -48.78
CA ARG A 467 -17.30 22.73 -47.94
C ARG A 467 -17.87 22.63 -46.53
N ALA A 468 -19.05 22.08 -46.33
CA ALA A 468 -19.60 21.83 -45.01
C ALA A 468 -18.75 20.81 -44.21
N GLY A 469 -18.14 19.84 -44.90
CA GLY A 469 -17.19 18.90 -44.27
C GLY A 469 -15.97 19.56 -43.63
N TRP A 470 -15.46 20.64 -44.21
CA TRP A 470 -14.36 21.41 -43.60
C TRP A 470 -14.81 22.11 -42.32
N VAL A 471 -16.04 22.58 -42.22
CA VAL A 471 -16.61 23.14 -40.98
C VAL A 471 -16.67 22.07 -39.88
N ALA A 472 -17.13 20.88 -40.22
CA ALA A 472 -17.14 19.76 -39.28
C ALA A 472 -15.73 19.36 -38.83
N ASN A 473 -14.77 19.31 -39.76
CA ASN A 473 -13.38 19.03 -39.45
C ASN A 473 -12.76 20.07 -38.50
N PHE A 474 -13.08 21.35 -38.70
CA PHE A 474 -12.66 22.41 -37.80
C PHE A 474 -13.29 22.27 -36.40
N ALA A 475 -14.60 21.97 -36.32
CA ALA A 475 -15.27 21.71 -35.07
C ALA A 475 -14.68 20.49 -34.34
N LEU A 476 -14.31 19.43 -35.09
CA LEU A 476 -13.68 18.23 -34.54
C LEU A 476 -12.29 18.51 -33.96
N LEU A 477 -11.49 19.35 -34.60
CA LEU A 477 -10.17 19.78 -34.09
C LEU A 477 -10.34 20.57 -32.78
N ILE A 478 -11.30 21.47 -32.73
CA ILE A 478 -11.63 22.23 -31.50
C ILE A 478 -12.11 21.29 -30.40
N ASN A 479 -12.95 20.31 -30.73
CA ASN A 479 -13.43 19.30 -29.79
C ASN A 479 -12.26 18.53 -29.17
N LEU A 480 -11.31 18.06 -29.99
CA LEU A 480 -10.11 17.39 -29.49
C LEU A 480 -9.30 18.29 -28.54
N PHE A 481 -9.14 19.57 -28.89
CA PHE A 481 -8.47 20.54 -28.04
C PHE A 481 -9.18 20.71 -26.69
N PHE A 482 -10.52 20.78 -26.67
CA PHE A 482 -11.30 20.86 -25.44
C PHE A 482 -11.19 19.60 -24.60
N ILE A 483 -11.29 18.41 -25.19
CA ILE A 483 -11.13 17.15 -24.46
C ILE A 483 -9.79 17.11 -23.74
N ILE A 484 -8.68 17.38 -24.44
CA ILE A 484 -7.34 17.39 -23.85
C ILE A 484 -7.22 18.48 -22.77
N GLY A 485 -7.72 19.69 -23.06
CA GLY A 485 -7.66 20.80 -22.11
C GLY A 485 -8.42 20.54 -20.80
N ILE A 486 -9.62 19.94 -20.89
CA ILE A 486 -10.44 19.59 -19.73
C ILE A 486 -9.78 18.47 -18.94
N LEU A 487 -9.28 17.41 -19.59
CA LEU A 487 -8.58 16.30 -18.92
C LEU A 487 -7.37 16.80 -18.12
N VAL A 488 -6.54 17.67 -18.72
CA VAL A 488 -5.38 18.27 -18.04
C VAL A 488 -5.82 19.18 -16.88
N SER A 489 -6.88 19.98 -17.09
CA SER A 489 -7.39 20.90 -16.06
C SER A 489 -7.95 20.19 -14.84
N LEU A 490 -8.63 19.06 -15.04
CA LEU A 490 -9.18 18.23 -13.97
C LEU A 490 -8.13 17.32 -13.33
N GLY A 491 -6.92 17.23 -13.88
CA GLY A 491 -5.90 16.28 -13.42
C GLY A 491 -6.30 14.83 -13.62
N ALA A 492 -7.18 14.55 -14.59
CA ALA A 492 -7.68 13.21 -14.86
C ALA A 492 -6.58 12.29 -15.36
N VAL A 493 -6.63 11.01 -14.96
CA VAL A 493 -5.66 9.99 -15.35
C VAL A 493 -6.08 9.38 -16.68
N LEU A 494 -5.22 9.48 -17.70
CA LEU A 494 -5.43 8.84 -18.98
C LEU A 494 -5.02 7.37 -18.91
N THR A 495 -5.98 6.47 -19.11
CA THR A 495 -5.80 5.01 -19.18
C THR A 495 -5.90 4.50 -20.61
N LEU A 496 -5.50 3.24 -20.89
CA LEU A 496 -5.67 2.66 -22.21
C LEU A 496 -7.15 2.62 -22.65
N PRO A 497 -8.12 2.18 -21.81
CA PRO A 497 -9.53 2.36 -22.11
C PRO A 497 -9.96 3.82 -22.25
N GLY A 498 -9.31 4.77 -21.54
CA GLY A 498 -9.56 6.20 -21.70
C GLY A 498 -9.17 6.70 -23.10
N ILE A 499 -8.08 6.22 -23.68
CA ILE A 499 -7.74 6.50 -25.09
C ILE A 499 -8.85 5.95 -26.02
N ALA A 500 -9.30 4.72 -25.79
CA ALA A 500 -10.42 4.15 -26.55
C ALA A 500 -11.70 4.98 -26.43
N GLY A 501 -11.98 5.55 -25.23
CA GLY A 501 -13.07 6.50 -24.99
C GLY A 501 -12.94 7.76 -25.84
N ILE A 502 -11.74 8.34 -25.95
CA ILE A 502 -11.48 9.50 -26.83
C ILE A 502 -11.75 9.13 -28.30
N VAL A 503 -11.25 7.99 -28.77
CA VAL A 503 -11.49 7.52 -30.16
C VAL A 503 -12.98 7.36 -30.43
N LEU A 504 -13.71 6.73 -29.51
CA LEU A 504 -15.15 6.56 -29.60
C LEU A 504 -15.88 7.92 -29.67
N THR A 505 -15.53 8.86 -28.79
CA THR A 505 -16.19 10.18 -28.76
C THR A 505 -15.90 11.01 -29.98
N ILE A 506 -14.76 10.84 -30.64
CA ILE A 506 -14.47 11.47 -31.94
C ILE A 506 -15.44 10.95 -33.00
N GLY A 507 -15.72 9.65 -33.05
CA GLY A 507 -16.72 9.09 -33.93
C GLY A 507 -18.13 9.63 -33.66
N LEU A 508 -18.55 9.67 -32.41
CA LEU A 508 -19.84 10.23 -31.97
C LEU A 508 -19.96 11.75 -32.23
N SER A 509 -18.83 12.48 -32.16
CA SER A 509 -18.79 13.92 -32.44
C SER A 509 -19.14 14.25 -33.88
N VAL A 510 -18.72 13.40 -34.80
CA VAL A 510 -19.01 13.58 -36.22
C VAL A 510 -20.48 13.29 -36.55
N ASP A 511 -21.08 12.34 -35.83
CA ASP A 511 -22.48 11.95 -36.04
C ASP A 511 -23.45 13.12 -35.85
N ALA A 512 -23.25 13.96 -34.83
CA ALA A 512 -24.04 15.16 -34.64
C ALA A 512 -23.97 16.13 -35.83
N ASN A 513 -22.79 16.33 -36.42
CA ASN A 513 -22.64 17.15 -37.64
C ASN A 513 -23.28 16.50 -38.86
N ILE A 514 -23.18 15.16 -39.00
CA ILE A 514 -23.83 14.40 -40.06
C ILE A 514 -25.35 14.59 -40.02
N LEU A 515 -25.96 14.45 -38.83
CA LEU A 515 -27.42 14.65 -38.65
C LEU A 515 -27.83 16.07 -39.04
N ILE A 516 -27.07 17.09 -38.65
CA ILE A 516 -27.35 18.46 -39.06
C ILE A 516 -27.22 18.62 -40.57
N PHE A 517 -26.16 18.11 -41.19
CA PHE A 517 -25.92 18.29 -42.62
C PHE A 517 -26.93 17.56 -43.48
N GLU A 518 -27.30 16.33 -43.12
CA GLU A 518 -28.36 15.60 -43.84
C GLU A 518 -29.70 16.34 -43.71
N ARG A 519 -30.03 16.89 -42.53
CA ARG A 519 -31.24 17.68 -42.36
C ARG A 519 -31.19 18.97 -43.19
N VAL A 520 -30.04 19.67 -43.26
CA VAL A 520 -29.87 20.83 -44.16
C VAL A 520 -30.07 20.41 -45.62
N ARG A 521 -29.56 19.25 -46.05
CA ARG A 521 -29.75 18.71 -47.41
C ARG A 521 -31.24 18.46 -47.72
N GLU A 522 -31.98 17.91 -46.77
CA GLU A 522 -33.44 17.74 -46.91
C GLU A 522 -34.15 19.09 -47.07
N GLU A 523 -33.81 20.10 -46.26
CA GLU A 523 -34.43 21.43 -46.36
C GLU A 523 -34.06 22.14 -47.69
N LEU A 524 -32.85 21.94 -48.21
CA LEU A 524 -32.43 22.43 -49.53
C LEU A 524 -33.19 21.71 -50.66
N ALA A 525 -33.44 20.41 -50.53
CA ALA A 525 -34.23 19.66 -51.49
C ALA A 525 -35.70 20.10 -51.56
N LEU A 526 -36.24 20.67 -50.48
CA LEU A 526 -37.54 21.34 -50.41
C LEU A 526 -37.55 22.74 -51.07
N GLY A 527 -36.42 23.21 -51.63
CA GLY A 527 -36.32 24.49 -52.34
C GLY A 527 -36.04 25.68 -51.45
N LYS A 528 -35.65 25.50 -50.17
CA LYS A 528 -35.32 26.60 -49.29
C LYS A 528 -33.92 27.18 -49.63
N ASN A 529 -33.75 28.47 -49.37
CA ASN A 529 -32.42 29.08 -49.53
C ASN A 529 -31.42 28.63 -48.44
N ILE A 530 -30.14 28.72 -48.70
CA ILE A 530 -29.06 28.22 -47.85
C ILE A 530 -29.14 28.71 -46.38
N PRO A 531 -29.33 30.05 -46.10
CA PRO A 531 -29.43 30.51 -44.73
C PRO A 531 -30.61 29.92 -43.95
N THR A 532 -31.77 29.78 -44.62
CA THR A 532 -32.96 29.22 -44.00
C THR A 532 -32.78 27.70 -43.79
N ALA A 533 -32.23 26.99 -44.78
CA ALA A 533 -32.00 25.57 -44.71
C ALA A 533 -31.02 25.22 -43.56
N ILE A 534 -29.96 26.01 -43.39
CA ILE A 534 -29.02 25.84 -42.24
C ILE A 534 -29.76 26.05 -40.92
N ARG A 535 -30.54 27.13 -40.75
CA ARG A 535 -31.26 27.43 -39.53
C ARG A 535 -32.27 26.32 -39.16
N GLU A 536 -33.06 25.89 -40.14
CA GLU A 536 -34.04 24.83 -39.93
C GLU A 536 -33.40 23.45 -39.74
N GLY A 537 -32.28 23.15 -40.41
CA GLY A 537 -31.50 21.94 -40.24
C GLY A 537 -30.99 21.78 -38.80
N PHE A 538 -30.38 22.84 -38.25
CA PHE A 538 -29.97 22.83 -36.85
C PHE A 538 -31.14 22.67 -35.89
N LYS A 539 -32.29 23.36 -36.14
CA LYS A 539 -33.47 23.29 -35.29
C LYS A 539 -34.08 21.90 -35.27
N HIS A 540 -34.21 21.27 -36.41
CA HIS A 540 -34.88 19.96 -36.55
C HIS A 540 -33.97 18.78 -36.18
N ALA A 541 -32.62 18.91 -36.29
CA ALA A 541 -31.69 17.89 -35.86
C ALA A 541 -31.48 17.89 -34.32
N MET A 542 -31.69 19.05 -33.66
CA MET A 542 -31.37 19.21 -32.23
C MET A 542 -32.01 18.18 -31.30
N PRO A 543 -33.32 17.85 -31.40
CA PRO A 543 -33.94 16.85 -30.51
C PRO A 543 -33.26 15.48 -30.60
N SER A 544 -32.95 15.01 -31.82
CA SER A 544 -32.27 13.71 -32.04
C SER A 544 -30.85 13.71 -31.53
N ILE A 545 -30.10 14.82 -31.68
CA ILE A 545 -28.75 14.96 -31.18
C ILE A 545 -28.73 14.94 -29.64
N LEU A 546 -29.66 15.67 -29.01
CA LEU A 546 -29.75 15.70 -27.55
C LEU A 546 -30.12 14.34 -26.97
N ASP A 547 -31.13 13.64 -27.57
CA ASP A 547 -31.58 12.35 -27.11
C ASP A 547 -30.44 11.31 -27.14
N ALA A 548 -29.75 11.20 -28.27
CA ALA A 548 -28.61 10.30 -28.42
C ALA A 548 -27.48 10.62 -27.41
N ASN A 549 -27.06 11.90 -27.27
CA ASN A 549 -25.98 12.28 -26.39
C ASN A 549 -26.32 12.13 -24.89
N ILE A 550 -27.57 12.45 -24.49
CA ILE A 550 -28.06 12.26 -23.11
C ILE A 550 -28.02 10.77 -22.75
N THR A 551 -28.48 9.88 -23.64
CA THR A 551 -28.49 8.44 -23.41
C THR A 551 -27.05 7.91 -23.16
N VAL A 552 -26.11 8.29 -24.03
CA VAL A 552 -24.70 7.84 -23.86
C VAL A 552 -24.03 8.52 -22.63
N PHE A 553 -24.41 9.77 -22.32
CA PHE A 553 -23.92 10.45 -21.12
C PHE A 553 -24.38 9.76 -19.82
N ILE A 554 -25.66 9.34 -19.75
CA ILE A 554 -26.20 8.58 -18.61
C ILE A 554 -25.44 7.26 -18.46
N LEU A 555 -25.17 6.55 -19.56
CA LEU A 555 -24.36 5.34 -19.54
C LEU A 555 -22.95 5.62 -18.99
N GLY A 556 -22.30 6.69 -19.47
CA GLY A 556 -21.01 7.13 -18.98
C GLY A 556 -21.02 7.48 -17.49
N ALA A 557 -22.06 8.18 -17.02
CA ALA A 557 -22.22 8.53 -15.61
C ALA A 557 -22.40 7.29 -14.72
N ILE A 558 -23.15 6.28 -15.16
CA ILE A 558 -23.29 5.00 -14.46
C ILE A 558 -21.94 4.28 -14.40
N LEU A 559 -21.23 4.18 -15.52
CA LEU A 559 -19.90 3.59 -15.55
C LEU A 559 -18.88 4.33 -14.69
N TYR A 560 -19.01 5.65 -14.55
CA TYR A 560 -18.19 6.44 -13.65
C TYR A 560 -18.49 6.17 -12.18
N ALA A 561 -19.78 6.08 -11.82
CA ALA A 561 -20.22 5.87 -10.44
C ALA A 561 -19.92 4.46 -9.92
N PHE A 562 -20.14 3.43 -10.75
CA PHE A 562 -19.98 2.03 -10.36
C PHE A 562 -18.71 1.36 -10.90
N GLY A 563 -18.00 2.01 -11.81
CA GLY A 563 -16.74 1.52 -12.36
C GLY A 563 -15.55 1.75 -11.43
N SER A 564 -14.52 0.93 -11.59
CA SER A 564 -13.25 1.08 -10.87
C SER A 564 -12.08 1.11 -11.85
N GLY A 565 -11.01 1.81 -11.50
CA GLY A 565 -9.76 1.84 -12.25
C GLY A 565 -9.92 2.16 -13.74
N PRO A 566 -9.59 1.21 -14.65
CA PRO A 566 -9.66 1.42 -16.09
C PRO A 566 -11.05 1.79 -16.63
N VAL A 567 -12.12 1.21 -16.05
CA VAL A 567 -13.52 1.50 -16.46
C VAL A 567 -13.89 2.93 -16.11
N GLN A 568 -13.49 3.42 -14.96
CA GLN A 568 -13.73 4.80 -14.54
C GLN A 568 -12.95 5.79 -15.42
N GLY A 569 -11.71 5.46 -15.83
CA GLY A 569 -10.93 6.25 -16.78
C GLY A 569 -11.62 6.37 -18.15
N PHE A 570 -12.16 5.27 -18.69
CA PHE A 570 -12.99 5.26 -19.89
C PHE A 570 -14.23 6.13 -19.74
N ALA A 571 -14.98 5.96 -18.65
CA ALA A 571 -16.21 6.72 -18.40
C ALA A 571 -15.95 8.22 -18.28
N THR A 572 -14.84 8.62 -17.64
CA THR A 572 -14.41 10.02 -17.51
C THR A 572 -14.18 10.65 -18.90
N THR A 573 -13.38 10.00 -19.75
CA THR A 573 -13.11 10.50 -21.10
C THR A 573 -14.37 10.50 -21.98
N LEU A 574 -15.24 9.51 -21.83
CA LEU A 574 -16.53 9.43 -22.54
C LEU A 574 -17.43 10.61 -22.15
N CYS A 575 -17.66 10.87 -20.87
CA CYS A 575 -18.51 11.96 -20.40
C CYS A 575 -17.99 13.33 -20.83
N ILE A 576 -16.68 13.58 -20.68
CA ILE A 576 -16.04 14.83 -21.12
C ILE A 576 -16.18 14.96 -22.64
N GLY A 577 -15.91 13.89 -23.38
CA GLY A 577 -15.96 13.87 -24.83
C GLY A 577 -17.36 14.15 -25.37
N ILE A 578 -18.42 13.60 -24.78
CA ILE A 578 -19.82 13.86 -25.18
C ILE A 578 -20.20 15.32 -24.95
N LEU A 579 -19.88 15.89 -23.79
CA LEU A 579 -20.21 17.29 -23.49
C LEU A 579 -19.45 18.25 -24.40
N SER A 580 -18.16 18.01 -24.63
CA SER A 580 -17.36 18.86 -25.52
C SER A 580 -17.75 18.67 -26.98
N SER A 581 -18.13 17.47 -27.43
CA SER A 581 -18.58 17.20 -28.80
C SER A 581 -19.92 17.88 -29.10
N LEU A 582 -20.86 17.83 -28.17
CA LEU A 582 -22.14 18.52 -28.29
C LEU A 582 -21.93 20.02 -28.45
N PHE A 583 -21.06 20.61 -27.62
CA PHE A 583 -20.72 22.04 -27.72
C PHE A 583 -20.05 22.35 -29.06
N ALA A 584 -19.08 21.57 -29.49
CA ALA A 584 -18.37 21.79 -30.75
C ALA A 584 -19.29 21.64 -31.98
N ALA A 585 -20.09 20.57 -32.03
CA ALA A 585 -20.98 20.29 -33.16
C ALA A 585 -22.14 21.30 -33.28
N VAL A 586 -22.68 21.76 -32.15
CA VAL A 586 -23.83 22.67 -32.17
C VAL A 586 -23.40 24.15 -32.18
N ALA A 587 -22.57 24.56 -31.22
CA ALA A 587 -22.22 25.99 -31.07
C ALA A 587 -21.12 26.40 -32.07
N ILE A 588 -19.99 25.65 -32.13
CA ILE A 588 -18.85 26.07 -32.97
C ILE A 588 -19.22 25.94 -34.45
N SER A 589 -19.83 24.81 -34.89
CA SER A 589 -20.20 24.65 -36.28
C SER A 589 -21.21 25.72 -36.72
N ARG A 590 -22.16 26.08 -35.85
CA ARG A 590 -23.13 27.13 -36.15
C ARG A 590 -22.47 28.50 -36.30
N VAL A 591 -21.60 28.89 -35.39
CA VAL A 591 -20.82 30.16 -35.44
C VAL A 591 -20.03 30.24 -36.75
N VAL A 592 -19.36 29.14 -37.14
CA VAL A 592 -18.60 29.09 -38.39
C VAL A 592 -19.51 29.25 -39.61
N PHE A 593 -20.66 28.58 -39.65
CA PHE A 593 -21.61 28.76 -40.75
C PHE A 593 -22.17 30.19 -40.82
N GLU A 594 -22.53 30.79 -39.69
CA GLU A 594 -22.99 32.19 -39.64
C GLU A 594 -21.88 33.14 -40.17
N ALA A 595 -20.64 32.98 -39.74
CA ALA A 595 -19.50 33.74 -40.23
C ALA A 595 -19.22 33.56 -41.74
N MET A 596 -19.46 32.35 -42.29
CA MET A 596 -19.35 32.08 -43.74
C MET A 596 -20.50 32.77 -44.51
N LEU A 597 -21.72 32.75 -43.98
CA LEU A 597 -22.89 33.43 -44.58
C LEU A 597 -22.69 34.95 -44.62
N ASP A 598 -22.20 35.55 -43.53
CA ASP A 598 -21.94 37.01 -43.47
C ASP A 598 -20.87 37.42 -44.49
N ARG A 599 -19.90 36.57 -44.74
CA ARG A 599 -18.85 36.78 -45.76
C ARG A 599 -19.29 36.44 -47.17
N LYS A 600 -20.56 36.02 -47.36
CA LYS A 600 -21.14 35.59 -48.65
C LYS A 600 -20.34 34.44 -49.32
N MET A 601 -19.76 33.57 -48.52
CA MET A 601 -19.02 32.42 -49.05
C MET A 601 -20.03 31.34 -49.56
N GLU A 602 -19.71 30.71 -50.65
CA GLU A 602 -20.52 29.57 -51.11
C GLU A 602 -20.39 28.39 -50.12
N ILE A 603 -21.53 27.92 -49.62
CA ILE A 603 -21.61 26.76 -48.73
C ILE A 603 -22.27 25.61 -49.47
N THR A 604 -21.59 24.50 -49.58
CA THR A 604 -22.09 23.26 -50.25
C THR A 604 -22.05 22.12 -49.25
N PHE A 605 -23.14 21.33 -49.24
CA PHE A 605 -23.33 20.16 -48.35
C PHE A 605 -23.22 18.84 -49.09
N ASP A 606 -22.92 18.87 -50.38
CA ASP A 606 -22.76 17.70 -51.23
C ASP A 606 -21.75 17.98 -52.36
N ASN A 607 -21.35 16.91 -52.99
CA ASN A 607 -20.57 16.97 -54.20
C ASN A 607 -21.33 16.24 -55.34
N THR A 608 -20.86 16.35 -56.60
CA THR A 608 -21.54 15.74 -57.79
C THR A 608 -21.80 14.23 -57.62
N PHE A 609 -20.90 13.54 -56.89
CA PHE A 609 -21.04 12.10 -56.63
C PHE A 609 -22.00 11.81 -55.46
N THR A 610 -21.93 12.54 -54.38
CA THR A 610 -22.72 12.26 -53.16
C THR A 610 -24.15 12.79 -53.24
N ARG A 611 -24.44 13.74 -54.13
CA ARG A 611 -25.77 14.30 -54.32
C ARG A 611 -26.83 13.27 -54.68
N ASN A 612 -26.48 12.22 -55.41
CA ASN A 612 -27.39 11.18 -55.88
C ASN A 612 -27.04 9.78 -55.31
N ALA A 613 -26.09 9.66 -54.39
CA ALA A 613 -25.51 8.39 -53.96
C ALA A 613 -26.53 7.34 -53.48
N PHE A 614 -27.66 7.76 -52.92
CA PHE A 614 -28.69 6.85 -52.37
C PHE A 614 -30.08 7.07 -52.92
N LYS A 615 -30.29 7.96 -53.90
CA LYS A 615 -31.61 8.30 -54.44
C LYS A 615 -32.32 7.11 -55.10
N ASN A 616 -31.59 6.15 -55.65
CA ASN A 616 -32.14 5.02 -56.42
C ASN A 616 -32.09 3.68 -55.67
N LEU A 617 -31.77 3.69 -54.37
CA LEU A 617 -31.71 2.48 -53.56
C LEU A 617 -33.12 2.06 -53.08
N ALA A 618 -33.82 1.31 -53.89
CA ALA A 618 -35.11 0.71 -53.57
C ALA A 618 -34.94 -0.74 -53.08
N PHE A 619 -34.41 -0.91 -51.87
CA PHE A 619 -34.35 -2.24 -51.26
C PHE A 619 -35.70 -2.62 -50.63
N ASN A 620 -36.28 -3.74 -51.09
CA ASN A 620 -37.49 -4.28 -50.51
C ASN A 620 -37.18 -5.06 -49.21
N PHE A 621 -36.84 -4.33 -48.13
CA PHE A 621 -36.50 -4.90 -46.82
C PHE A 621 -37.63 -5.74 -46.24
N VAL A 622 -38.88 -5.25 -46.33
CA VAL A 622 -40.05 -5.91 -45.75
C VAL A 622 -40.36 -7.22 -46.50
N GLY A 623 -40.26 -7.21 -47.81
CA GLY A 623 -40.47 -8.41 -48.63
C GLY A 623 -39.41 -9.49 -48.41
N ARG A 624 -38.18 -9.08 -48.17
CA ARG A 624 -37.04 -9.99 -47.95
C ARG A 624 -36.67 -10.21 -46.47
N ARG A 625 -37.53 -9.83 -45.53
CA ARG A 625 -37.28 -9.93 -44.09
C ARG A 625 -36.82 -11.30 -43.60
N LYS A 626 -37.36 -12.41 -44.19
CA LYS A 626 -36.94 -13.77 -43.82
C LYS A 626 -35.48 -14.06 -44.14
N ILE A 627 -34.95 -13.51 -45.24
CA ILE A 627 -33.52 -13.66 -45.62
C ILE A 627 -32.65 -12.89 -44.62
N TYR A 628 -33.05 -11.67 -44.27
CA TYR A 628 -32.29 -10.83 -43.35
C TYR A 628 -32.30 -11.42 -41.92
N TYR A 629 -33.38 -12.03 -41.46
CA TYR A 629 -33.41 -12.74 -40.17
C TYR A 629 -32.54 -13.99 -40.13
N ILE A 630 -32.28 -14.62 -41.28
CA ILE A 630 -31.38 -15.78 -41.37
C ILE A 630 -29.92 -15.34 -41.37
N ILE A 631 -29.62 -14.16 -41.94
CA ILE A 631 -28.25 -13.61 -42.01
C ILE A 631 -27.84 -12.96 -40.68
N SER A 632 -28.76 -12.35 -39.96
CA SER A 632 -28.54 -11.76 -38.65
C SER A 632 -28.49 -12.81 -37.54
#